data_a046b5f2a5a9fb652c2e058ae88e31fd
#
_entry.id   a046b5f2a5a9fb652c2e058ae88e31fd
#
_cell.length_a   1.000
_cell.length_b   1.000
_cell.length_c   1.000
_cell.angle_alpha   90.00
_cell.angle_beta   90.00
_cell.angle_gamma   90.00
#
_symmetry.space_group_name_H-M   'P 1'
#
loop_
_entity.id
_entity.type
_entity.pdbx_description
1 polymer ?
#
loop_
_entity_poly.entity_id
_entity_poly.type
_entity_poly.pdbx_seq_one_letter_code
_entity_poly.pdbx_strand_id
1 'polypeptide(L)'
;LFTLSVRNGSKRRMVVSLGSSSNFILKTKPWAHQLKALEYLYPRDAAALYTKPGSGKTKIMIDLIVNRGFKRVLVVAPKKPCEVWKPQIQLHSDIPPENVHELYALSGKKKAELLKTFKPVQPGEGCSIFICNYDSVWQKPVDKVWFYKKLGIDCVICDESHRIKSPSSKCSCFLARLGKIVPHRYLLTGTPLAENPMDVYAQYRFLDRSIYGTNYRAFCEQYQNVDINLSARVGFPILDKKQPYKNLDDLKEKMFSCAFYMKSTVKLPKTTRMVIKVPMPPEVEDVYKELAKEGALEMEEGFLTVNNALSMVIRKQQVTSGYLPLERDDGTTELKRISTYRRTFLYKFLKQLPESEPVVIFAKFQKDLYSIRKVAERLGCGYSEVSGRENTLKNWKSGKTRILGVQYTAGSESID
;
A
#
# COMPACT_ATOMS: atom_id res chain seq x y z
N LEU A 1 -20.99 7.82 -27.33
CA LEU A 1 -20.92 6.56 -26.56
C LEU A 1 -22.09 5.68 -26.99
N PHE A 2 -21.84 4.65 -27.82
CA PHE A 2 -22.84 3.64 -28.12
C PHE A 2 -22.56 2.45 -27.21
N THR A 3 -23.53 2.08 -26.37
CA THR A 3 -23.45 0.88 -25.55
C THR A 3 -24.33 -0.18 -26.20
N LEU A 4 -23.73 -1.19 -26.82
CA LEU A 4 -24.42 -2.38 -27.31
C LEU A 4 -24.34 -3.48 -26.24
N SER A 5 -25.46 -3.98 -25.78
CA SER A 5 -25.53 -5.17 -24.93
C SER A 5 -25.54 -6.42 -25.83
N VAL A 6 -24.44 -7.15 -25.85
CA VAL A 6 -24.36 -8.42 -26.59
C VAL A 6 -24.58 -9.57 -25.61
N ARG A 7 -25.54 -10.47 -25.93
CA ARG A 7 -25.72 -11.75 -25.23
C ARG A 7 -24.89 -12.83 -25.95
N ASN A 8 -23.92 -13.38 -25.25
CA ASN A 8 -23.27 -14.62 -25.68
C ASN A 8 -23.52 -15.67 -24.59
N GLY A 9 -24.50 -16.55 -24.80
CA GLY A 9 -25.00 -17.49 -23.79
C GLY A 9 -25.73 -16.79 -22.62
N SER A 10 -25.64 -17.33 -21.42
CA SER A 10 -26.31 -16.81 -20.21
C SER A 10 -25.65 -15.55 -19.59
N LYS A 11 -24.53 -15.05 -20.15
CA LYS A 11 -23.75 -13.94 -19.57
C LYS A 11 -23.99 -12.64 -20.35
N ARG A 12 -24.42 -11.58 -19.63
CA ARG A 12 -24.50 -10.22 -20.18
C ARG A 12 -23.11 -9.60 -20.21
N ARG A 13 -22.61 -9.25 -21.39
CA ARG A 13 -21.41 -8.45 -21.59
C ARG A 13 -21.78 -7.10 -22.21
N MET A 14 -21.06 -6.07 -21.84
CA MET A 14 -21.25 -4.74 -22.36
C MET A 14 -20.14 -4.45 -23.37
N VAL A 15 -20.48 -4.11 -24.60
CA VAL A 15 -19.52 -3.62 -25.59
C VAL A 15 -19.60 -2.10 -25.57
N VAL A 16 -18.50 -1.45 -25.24
CA VAL A 16 -18.40 0.02 -25.23
C VAL A 16 -17.51 0.44 -26.39
N SER A 17 -18.11 1.09 -27.39
CA SER A 17 -17.41 1.70 -28.49
C SER A 17 -17.08 3.15 -28.14
N LEU A 18 -15.80 3.49 -28.08
CA LEU A 18 -15.31 4.85 -28.02
C LEU A 18 -14.89 5.24 -29.42
N GLY A 19 -15.27 6.39 -29.91
CA GLY A 19 -15.19 6.86 -31.30
C GLY A 19 -13.88 6.70 -32.10
N SER A 20 -12.88 6.02 -31.57
CA SER A 20 -11.67 5.54 -32.26
C SER A 20 -11.61 4.01 -32.11
N SER A 21 -11.75 3.31 -33.19
CA SER A 21 -11.40 1.89 -33.52
C SER A 21 -11.41 0.78 -32.46
N SER A 22 -11.61 1.03 -31.16
CA SER A 22 -11.50 0.02 -30.10
C SER A 22 -12.83 -0.24 -29.42
N ASN A 23 -13.31 -1.47 -29.54
CA ASN A 23 -14.47 -1.96 -28.82
C ASN A 23 -14.00 -2.74 -27.59
N PHE A 24 -14.33 -2.27 -26.39
CA PHE A 24 -14.00 -2.96 -25.15
C PHE A 24 -15.15 -3.86 -24.69
N ILE A 25 -14.79 -5.10 -24.33
CA ILE A 25 -15.70 -6.08 -23.75
C ILE A 25 -15.59 -5.98 -22.23
N LEU A 26 -16.66 -5.57 -21.56
CA LEU A 26 -16.69 -5.32 -20.14
C LEU A 26 -17.81 -6.10 -19.46
N LYS A 27 -17.54 -6.74 -18.31
CA LYS A 27 -18.54 -7.46 -17.50
C LYS A 27 -19.34 -6.51 -16.63
N THR A 28 -18.72 -5.46 -16.10
CA THR A 28 -19.36 -4.48 -15.22
C THR A 28 -19.23 -3.08 -15.80
N LYS A 29 -20.23 -2.22 -15.54
CA LYS A 29 -20.26 -0.84 -16.03
C LYS A 29 -19.06 -0.04 -15.49
N PRO A 30 -18.21 0.52 -16.34
CA PRO A 30 -17.10 1.35 -15.91
C PRO A 30 -17.57 2.78 -15.63
N TRP A 31 -16.82 3.49 -14.82
CA TRP A 31 -16.93 4.94 -14.72
C TRP A 31 -16.23 5.62 -15.91
N ALA A 32 -16.62 6.86 -16.21
CA ALA A 32 -16.05 7.58 -17.35
C ALA A 32 -14.51 7.69 -17.33
N HIS A 33 -13.94 7.89 -16.16
CA HIS A 33 -12.49 7.96 -16.01
C HIS A 33 -11.79 6.60 -16.18
N GLN A 34 -12.46 5.50 -15.84
CA GLN A 34 -11.94 4.15 -16.01
C GLN A 34 -11.84 3.81 -17.50
N LEU A 35 -12.82 4.24 -18.29
CA LEU A 35 -12.78 4.10 -19.75
C LEU A 35 -11.61 4.88 -20.36
N LYS A 36 -11.42 6.15 -19.96
CA LYS A 36 -10.28 6.97 -20.43
C LYS A 36 -8.94 6.34 -20.07
N ALA A 37 -8.83 5.78 -18.86
CA ALA A 37 -7.62 5.08 -18.44
C ALA A 37 -7.40 3.80 -19.26
N LEU A 38 -8.44 3.01 -19.50
CA LEU A 38 -8.36 1.80 -20.31
C LEU A 38 -7.95 2.12 -21.76
N GLU A 39 -8.55 3.15 -22.36
CA GLU A 39 -8.19 3.65 -23.70
C GLU A 39 -6.71 4.07 -23.78
N TYR A 40 -6.21 4.76 -22.76
CA TYR A 40 -4.80 5.14 -22.68
C TYR A 40 -3.87 3.93 -22.55
N LEU A 41 -4.22 2.96 -21.71
CA LEU A 41 -3.39 1.79 -21.41
C LEU A 41 -3.41 0.74 -22.53
N TYR A 42 -4.54 0.59 -23.23
CA TYR A 42 -4.78 -0.49 -24.17
C TYR A 42 -3.71 -0.62 -25.28
N PRO A 43 -3.25 0.47 -25.95
CA PRO A 43 -2.23 0.37 -27.01
C PRO A 43 -0.79 0.27 -26.46
N ARG A 44 -0.59 0.34 -25.13
CA ARG A 44 0.74 0.44 -24.52
C ARG A 44 1.18 -0.86 -23.87
N ASP A 45 2.43 -1.26 -24.13
CA ASP A 45 3.04 -2.43 -23.53
C ASP A 45 3.65 -2.14 -22.15
N ALA A 46 4.00 -0.88 -21.91
CA ALA A 46 4.49 -0.40 -20.63
C ALA A 46 3.83 0.93 -20.29
N ALA A 47 3.13 1.00 -19.16
CA ALA A 47 2.50 2.23 -18.71
C ALA A 47 2.27 2.26 -17.20
N ALA A 48 2.21 3.46 -16.65
CA ALA A 48 1.85 3.69 -15.26
C ALA A 48 0.42 4.24 -15.15
N LEU A 49 -0.29 3.84 -14.10
CA LEU A 49 -1.62 4.32 -13.75
C LEU A 49 -1.55 5.04 -12.40
N TYR A 50 -1.49 6.37 -12.45
CA TYR A 50 -1.37 7.24 -11.30
C TYR A 50 -2.72 7.87 -10.97
N THR A 51 -3.51 7.18 -10.19
CA THR A 51 -4.84 7.63 -9.78
C THR A 51 -5.03 7.40 -8.28
N LYS A 52 -5.79 8.28 -7.63
CA LYS A 52 -6.01 8.22 -6.19
C LYS A 52 -6.61 6.87 -5.74
N PRO A 53 -6.41 6.47 -4.48
CA PRO A 53 -7.15 5.36 -3.87
C PRO A 53 -8.65 5.49 -4.11
N GLY A 54 -9.37 4.37 -4.25
CA GLY A 54 -10.81 4.35 -4.52
C GLY A 54 -11.21 4.69 -5.98
N SER A 55 -10.26 4.96 -6.89
CA SER A 55 -10.57 5.22 -8.31
C SER A 55 -10.86 3.96 -9.13
N GLY A 56 -10.68 2.78 -8.54
CA GLY A 56 -10.87 1.49 -9.21
C GLY A 56 -9.73 1.06 -10.12
N LYS A 57 -8.48 1.35 -9.73
CA LYS A 57 -7.26 0.89 -10.44
C LYS A 57 -7.30 -0.60 -10.78
N THR A 58 -7.69 -1.43 -9.80
CA THR A 58 -7.81 -2.88 -9.94
C THR A 58 -8.78 -3.26 -11.05
N LYS A 59 -9.97 -2.64 -11.09
CA LYS A 59 -10.95 -2.86 -12.16
C LYS A 59 -10.39 -2.49 -13.53
N ILE A 60 -9.75 -1.33 -13.67
CA ILE A 60 -9.14 -0.89 -14.93
C ILE A 60 -8.16 -1.93 -15.45
N MET A 61 -7.32 -2.48 -14.56
CA MET A 61 -6.35 -3.51 -14.95
C MET A 61 -7.00 -4.85 -15.30
N ILE A 62 -8.06 -5.25 -14.61
CA ILE A 62 -8.82 -6.46 -14.96
C ILE A 62 -9.46 -6.31 -16.34
N ASP A 63 -10.07 -5.17 -16.62
CA ASP A 63 -10.62 -4.86 -17.94
C ASP A 63 -9.53 -4.88 -19.03
N LEU A 64 -8.34 -4.34 -18.72
CA LEU A 64 -7.18 -4.38 -19.63
C LEU A 64 -6.71 -5.82 -19.90
N ILE A 65 -6.57 -6.64 -18.84
CA ILE A 65 -6.17 -8.06 -18.97
C ILE A 65 -7.08 -8.80 -19.94
N VAL A 66 -8.39 -8.64 -19.75
CA VAL A 66 -9.40 -9.32 -20.58
C VAL A 66 -9.33 -8.84 -22.03
N ASN A 67 -9.27 -7.51 -22.25
CA ASN A 67 -9.33 -6.94 -23.60
C ASN A 67 -8.02 -7.09 -24.38
N ARG A 68 -6.86 -7.13 -23.69
CA ARG A 68 -5.56 -7.44 -24.33
C ARG A 68 -5.38 -8.95 -24.54
N GLY A 69 -6.19 -9.79 -23.93
CA GLY A 69 -6.12 -11.24 -24.05
C GLY A 69 -4.85 -11.86 -23.46
N PHE A 70 -4.29 -11.24 -22.40
CA PHE A 70 -3.11 -11.78 -21.71
C PHE A 70 -3.39 -13.20 -21.22
N LYS A 71 -2.38 -14.05 -21.31
CA LYS A 71 -2.49 -15.47 -20.98
C LYS A 71 -2.02 -15.77 -19.57
N ARG A 72 -0.92 -15.17 -19.13
CA ARG A 72 -0.35 -15.41 -17.81
C ARG A 72 0.12 -14.11 -17.17
N VAL A 73 -0.68 -13.63 -16.23
CA VAL A 73 -0.49 -12.35 -15.56
C VAL A 73 0.08 -12.56 -14.18
N LEU A 74 1.18 -11.89 -13.85
CA LEU A 74 1.70 -11.79 -12.49
C LEU A 74 1.30 -10.45 -11.89
N VAL A 75 0.51 -10.49 -10.82
CA VAL A 75 0.18 -9.33 -9.98
C VAL A 75 1.09 -9.34 -8.76
N VAL A 76 1.83 -8.26 -8.56
CA VAL A 76 2.66 -8.04 -7.37
C VAL A 76 2.08 -6.88 -6.59
N ALA A 77 1.64 -7.14 -5.36
CA ALA A 77 0.97 -6.16 -4.51
C ALA A 77 1.45 -6.27 -3.04
N PRO A 78 1.20 -5.29 -2.17
CA PRO A 78 1.32 -5.50 -0.74
C PRO A 78 0.41 -6.64 -0.25
N LYS A 79 0.72 -7.23 0.90
CA LYS A 79 0.01 -8.45 1.36
C LYS A 79 -1.51 -8.28 1.46
N LYS A 80 -1.99 -7.18 2.03
CA LYS A 80 -3.44 -6.92 2.16
C LYS A 80 -4.13 -6.63 0.82
N PRO A 81 -3.60 -5.74 -0.06
CA PRO A 81 -4.12 -5.60 -1.42
C PRO A 81 -4.19 -6.90 -2.21
N CYS A 82 -3.27 -7.86 -1.99
CA CYS A 82 -3.37 -9.19 -2.63
C CYS A 82 -4.75 -9.85 -2.39
N GLU A 83 -5.31 -9.70 -1.20
CA GLU A 83 -6.61 -10.31 -0.82
C GLU A 83 -7.80 -9.71 -1.61
N VAL A 84 -7.64 -8.49 -2.11
CA VAL A 84 -8.69 -7.77 -2.86
C VAL A 84 -8.75 -8.22 -4.32
N TRP A 85 -7.63 -8.66 -4.91
CA TRP A 85 -7.55 -8.96 -6.34
C TRP A 85 -8.49 -10.08 -6.77
N LYS A 86 -8.49 -11.22 -6.07
CA LYS A 86 -9.32 -12.39 -6.45
C LYS A 86 -10.81 -12.07 -6.45
N PRO A 87 -11.42 -11.49 -5.41
CA PRO A 87 -12.82 -11.06 -5.46
C PRO A 87 -13.12 -10.08 -6.59
N GLN A 88 -12.22 -9.12 -6.86
CA GLN A 88 -12.39 -8.15 -7.93
C GLN A 88 -12.30 -8.80 -9.32
N ILE A 89 -11.41 -9.77 -9.53
CA ILE A 89 -11.33 -10.55 -10.78
C ILE A 89 -12.66 -11.29 -11.02
N GLN A 90 -13.22 -11.93 -10.00
CA GLN A 90 -14.51 -12.64 -10.08
C GLN A 90 -15.66 -11.67 -10.39
N LEU A 91 -15.63 -10.47 -9.82
CA LEU A 91 -16.65 -9.45 -10.04
C LEU A 91 -16.59 -8.88 -11.46
N HIS A 92 -15.38 -8.58 -11.96
CA HIS A 92 -15.17 -7.79 -13.18
C HIS A 92 -14.78 -8.59 -14.41
N SER A 93 -14.48 -9.89 -14.29
CA SER A 93 -14.13 -10.77 -15.42
C SER A 93 -14.86 -12.12 -15.35
N ASP A 94 -14.78 -12.87 -16.44
CA ASP A 94 -15.24 -14.26 -16.50
C ASP A 94 -14.09 -15.26 -16.35
N ILE A 95 -12.93 -14.82 -15.87
CA ILE A 95 -11.78 -15.67 -15.56
C ILE A 95 -12.21 -16.66 -14.45
N PRO A 96 -12.09 -17.99 -14.69
CA PRO A 96 -12.49 -18.98 -13.71
C PRO A 96 -11.73 -18.85 -12.39
N PRO A 97 -12.38 -19.10 -11.23
CA PRO A 97 -11.73 -18.99 -9.91
C PRO A 97 -10.50 -19.87 -9.76
N GLU A 98 -10.47 -21.03 -10.40
CA GLU A 98 -9.35 -21.98 -10.44
C GLU A 98 -8.14 -21.47 -11.20
N ASN A 99 -8.32 -20.48 -12.09
CA ASN A 99 -7.25 -19.82 -12.82
C ASN A 99 -6.66 -18.62 -12.05
N VAL A 100 -7.12 -18.35 -10.83
CA VAL A 100 -6.60 -17.28 -9.98
C VAL A 100 -5.82 -17.87 -8.81
N HIS A 101 -4.49 -17.80 -8.89
CA HIS A 101 -3.56 -18.47 -7.98
C HIS A 101 -2.99 -17.50 -6.95
N GLU A 102 -3.38 -17.64 -5.70
CA GLU A 102 -3.00 -16.76 -4.58
C GLU A 102 -1.65 -17.22 -3.98
N LEU A 103 -0.54 -16.95 -4.69
CA LEU A 103 0.80 -17.37 -4.28
C LEU A 103 1.23 -16.78 -2.93
N TYR A 104 0.73 -15.60 -2.58
CA TYR A 104 1.05 -14.93 -1.31
C TYR A 104 0.54 -15.72 -0.08
N ALA A 105 -0.50 -16.54 -0.25
CA ALA A 105 -1.09 -17.36 0.82
C ALA A 105 -0.42 -18.74 0.97
N LEU A 106 0.44 -19.15 0.02
CA LEU A 106 1.06 -20.47 0.00
C LEU A 106 2.42 -20.47 0.69
N SER A 107 2.70 -21.57 1.41
CA SER A 107 4.07 -21.86 1.87
C SER A 107 5.01 -22.10 0.68
N GLY A 108 6.33 -21.94 0.89
CA GLY A 108 7.33 -22.15 -0.17
C GLY A 108 7.19 -23.52 -0.84
N LYS A 109 6.95 -24.59 -0.07
CA LYS A 109 6.77 -25.97 -0.59
C LYS A 109 5.53 -26.07 -1.48
N LYS A 110 4.35 -25.63 -0.99
CA LYS A 110 3.09 -25.64 -1.76
C LYS A 110 3.17 -24.77 -3.01
N LYS A 111 3.86 -23.63 -2.92
CA LYS A 111 4.11 -22.75 -4.06
C LYS A 111 4.93 -23.46 -5.13
N ALA A 112 6.01 -24.17 -4.75
CA ALA A 112 6.82 -24.94 -5.68
C ALA A 112 6.04 -26.07 -6.35
N GLU A 113 5.20 -26.78 -5.60
CA GLU A 113 4.34 -27.84 -6.11
C GLU A 113 3.34 -27.31 -7.15
N LEU A 114 2.60 -26.28 -6.79
CA LEU A 114 1.65 -25.62 -7.70
C LEU A 114 2.33 -25.20 -9.01
N LEU A 115 3.48 -24.54 -8.90
CA LEU A 115 4.13 -23.97 -10.07
C LEU A 115 4.77 -25.04 -10.99
N LYS A 116 5.03 -26.25 -10.49
CA LYS A 116 5.46 -27.41 -11.30
C LYS A 116 4.34 -27.95 -12.20
N THR A 117 3.07 -27.74 -11.85
CA THR A 117 1.93 -28.20 -12.66
C THR A 117 1.75 -27.38 -13.94
N PHE A 118 2.30 -26.16 -14.00
CA PHE A 118 2.16 -25.31 -15.17
C PHE A 118 3.10 -25.73 -16.30
N LYS A 119 2.50 -26.04 -17.44
CA LYS A 119 3.17 -26.27 -18.73
C LYS A 119 3.32 -24.96 -19.50
N PRO A 120 4.13 -24.89 -20.55
CA PRO A 120 4.11 -23.76 -21.49
C PRO A 120 2.69 -23.45 -21.97
N VAL A 121 2.42 -22.16 -22.24
CA VAL A 121 1.09 -21.70 -22.71
C VAL A 121 0.70 -22.45 -23.97
N GLN A 122 -0.51 -23.00 -24.00
CA GLN A 122 -1.04 -23.70 -25.18
C GLN A 122 -1.98 -22.79 -26.00
N PRO A 123 -2.07 -23.00 -27.33
CA PRO A 123 -3.09 -22.33 -28.14
C PRO A 123 -4.48 -22.57 -27.56
N GLY A 124 -5.29 -21.52 -27.44
CA GLY A 124 -6.63 -21.61 -26.85
C GLY A 124 -6.70 -21.61 -25.33
N GLU A 125 -5.55 -21.63 -24.64
CA GLU A 125 -5.52 -21.53 -23.15
C GLU A 125 -6.16 -20.21 -22.68
N GLY A 126 -6.98 -20.31 -21.64
CA GLY A 126 -7.57 -19.18 -20.93
C GLY A 126 -6.53 -18.39 -20.13
N CYS A 127 -6.92 -17.23 -19.61
CA CYS A 127 -6.06 -16.40 -18.77
C CYS A 127 -5.88 -17.05 -17.39
N SER A 128 -4.63 -17.13 -16.93
CA SER A 128 -4.23 -17.48 -15.55
C SER A 128 -3.58 -16.30 -14.85
N ILE A 129 -4.02 -15.98 -13.63
CA ILE A 129 -3.50 -14.86 -12.85
C ILE A 129 -2.80 -15.38 -11.59
N PHE A 130 -1.56 -14.96 -11.39
CA PHE A 130 -0.74 -15.28 -10.24
C PHE A 130 -0.61 -14.05 -9.34
N ILE A 131 -1.08 -14.12 -8.11
CA ILE A 131 -1.04 -13.01 -7.15
C ILE A 131 0.05 -13.28 -6.12
N CYS A 132 1.03 -12.38 -6.04
CA CYS A 132 2.20 -12.52 -5.17
C CYS A 132 2.44 -11.21 -4.41
N ASN A 133 2.93 -11.30 -3.17
CA ASN A 133 3.32 -10.09 -2.44
C ASN A 133 4.80 -9.73 -2.68
N TYR A 134 5.12 -8.43 -2.52
CA TYR A 134 6.46 -7.89 -2.74
C TYR A 134 7.56 -8.62 -1.95
N ASP A 135 7.25 -9.09 -0.73
CA ASP A 135 8.23 -9.76 0.11
C ASP A 135 8.57 -11.16 -0.39
N SER A 136 7.65 -11.83 -1.09
CA SER A 136 7.83 -13.22 -1.53
C SER A 136 8.12 -13.41 -3.01
N VAL A 137 7.91 -12.40 -3.86
CA VAL A 137 8.10 -12.53 -5.33
C VAL A 137 9.54 -12.85 -5.74
N TRP A 138 10.51 -12.47 -4.93
CA TRP A 138 11.95 -12.68 -5.16
C TRP A 138 12.57 -13.75 -4.25
N GLN A 139 11.76 -14.42 -3.41
CA GLN A 139 12.22 -15.49 -2.52
C GLN A 139 12.02 -16.87 -3.14
N LYS A 140 12.73 -17.87 -2.63
CA LYS A 140 12.54 -19.26 -3.05
C LYS A 140 11.09 -19.73 -2.84
N PRO A 141 10.53 -20.54 -3.74
CA PRO A 141 11.15 -21.19 -4.91
C PRO A 141 11.13 -20.33 -6.18
N VAL A 142 10.64 -19.09 -6.14
CA VAL A 142 10.42 -18.21 -7.30
C VAL A 142 11.51 -17.14 -7.47
N ASP A 143 12.64 -17.31 -6.81
CA ASP A 143 13.74 -16.34 -6.76
C ASP A 143 14.51 -16.13 -8.08
N LYS A 144 14.21 -16.92 -9.11
CA LYS A 144 14.88 -16.84 -10.39
C LYS A 144 13.98 -16.32 -11.50
N VAL A 145 14.44 -15.30 -12.19
CA VAL A 145 13.71 -14.67 -13.30
C VAL A 145 13.37 -15.67 -14.42
N TRP A 146 14.26 -16.64 -14.72
CA TRP A 146 14.03 -17.68 -15.71
C TRP A 146 12.78 -18.51 -15.41
N PHE A 147 12.43 -18.65 -14.13
CA PHE A 147 11.24 -19.37 -13.71
C PHE A 147 9.95 -18.72 -14.26
N TYR A 148 9.85 -17.40 -14.16
CA TYR A 148 8.72 -16.65 -14.72
C TYR A 148 8.70 -16.70 -16.25
N LYS A 149 9.89 -16.75 -16.89
CA LYS A 149 9.99 -16.99 -18.33
C LYS A 149 9.46 -18.37 -18.69
N LYS A 150 9.83 -19.41 -17.94
CA LYS A 150 9.33 -20.78 -18.13
C LYS A 150 7.82 -20.88 -17.94
N LEU A 151 7.27 -20.16 -16.99
CA LEU A 151 5.81 -20.06 -16.81
C LEU A 151 5.11 -19.35 -17.97
N GLY A 152 5.84 -18.64 -18.84
CA GLY A 152 5.26 -17.87 -19.93
C GLY A 152 4.51 -16.63 -19.45
N ILE A 153 4.97 -15.99 -18.34
CA ILE A 153 4.40 -14.73 -17.88
C ILE A 153 4.55 -13.68 -18.99
N ASP A 154 3.43 -13.19 -19.50
CA ASP A 154 3.35 -12.19 -20.54
C ASP A 154 3.03 -10.78 -20.02
N CYS A 155 2.46 -10.67 -18.81
CA CYS A 155 2.14 -9.40 -18.18
C CYS A 155 2.53 -9.37 -16.70
N VAL A 156 3.16 -8.28 -16.25
CA VAL A 156 3.44 -8.03 -14.82
C VAL A 156 2.82 -6.70 -14.42
N ILE A 157 2.03 -6.74 -13.35
CA ILE A 157 1.36 -5.58 -12.75
C ILE A 157 1.94 -5.39 -11.35
N CYS A 158 2.54 -4.23 -11.08
CA CYS A 158 3.00 -3.83 -9.75
C CYS A 158 1.98 -2.87 -9.12
N ASP A 159 1.15 -3.38 -8.21
CA ASP A 159 0.17 -2.58 -7.48
C ASP A 159 0.83 -1.94 -6.25
N GLU A 160 0.48 -0.68 -5.96
CA GLU A 160 1.18 0.17 -4.99
C GLU A 160 2.69 0.20 -5.24
N SER A 161 3.07 0.53 -6.48
CA SER A 161 4.43 0.45 -7.03
C SER A 161 5.48 1.29 -6.29
N HIS A 162 5.07 2.25 -5.45
CA HIS A 162 5.98 2.96 -4.56
C HIS A 162 6.75 2.02 -3.60
N ARG A 163 6.30 0.78 -3.42
CA ARG A 163 7.00 -0.27 -2.65
C ARG A 163 8.35 -0.68 -3.28
N ILE A 164 8.55 -0.41 -4.55
CA ILE A 164 9.84 -0.67 -5.24
C ILE A 164 10.67 0.60 -5.48
N LYS A 165 10.43 1.68 -4.74
CA LYS A 165 11.13 2.95 -4.87
C LYS A 165 12.65 2.88 -4.62
N SER A 166 13.11 1.96 -3.77
CA SER A 166 14.53 1.81 -3.44
C SER A 166 15.28 1.03 -4.53
N PRO A 167 16.28 1.66 -5.21
CA PRO A 167 17.01 1.03 -6.30
C PRO A 167 17.84 -0.19 -5.89
N SER A 168 18.31 -0.24 -4.66
CA SER A 168 19.16 -1.30 -4.12
C SER A 168 18.38 -2.44 -3.46
N SER A 169 17.08 -2.29 -3.22
CA SER A 169 16.31 -3.36 -2.58
C SER A 169 16.26 -4.62 -3.43
N LYS A 170 16.33 -5.78 -2.78
CA LYS A 170 16.29 -7.10 -3.46
C LYS A 170 15.06 -7.24 -4.36
N CYS A 171 13.90 -6.79 -3.89
CA CYS A 171 12.66 -6.82 -4.65
C CYS A 171 12.73 -5.94 -5.90
N SER A 172 13.17 -4.68 -5.78
CA SER A 172 13.31 -3.77 -6.91
C SER A 172 14.31 -4.29 -7.95
N CYS A 173 15.46 -4.79 -7.50
CA CYS A 173 16.45 -5.40 -8.39
C CYS A 173 15.90 -6.64 -9.11
N PHE A 174 15.12 -7.46 -8.42
CA PHE A 174 14.47 -8.63 -9.00
C PHE A 174 13.44 -8.22 -10.08
N LEU A 175 12.51 -7.33 -9.73
CA LEU A 175 11.49 -6.85 -10.67
C LEU A 175 12.10 -6.13 -11.86
N ALA A 176 13.16 -5.34 -11.66
CA ALA A 176 13.90 -4.72 -12.76
C ALA A 176 14.53 -5.74 -13.73
N ARG A 177 14.96 -6.92 -13.26
CA ARG A 177 15.41 -8.02 -14.12
C ARG A 177 14.25 -8.71 -14.83
N LEU A 178 13.14 -8.92 -14.10
CA LEU A 178 11.92 -9.51 -14.66
C LEU A 178 11.35 -8.62 -15.79
N GLY A 179 11.34 -7.29 -15.60
CA GLY A 179 10.90 -6.33 -16.60
C GLY A 179 11.70 -6.33 -17.90
N LYS A 180 12.92 -6.96 -17.95
CA LYS A 180 13.66 -7.14 -19.20
C LYS A 180 13.08 -8.22 -20.10
N ILE A 181 12.40 -9.20 -19.54
CA ILE A 181 11.96 -10.40 -20.27
C ILE A 181 10.45 -10.46 -20.46
N VAL A 182 9.68 -9.70 -19.67
CA VAL A 182 8.22 -9.68 -19.79
C VAL A 182 7.80 -8.55 -20.74
N PRO A 183 6.98 -8.84 -21.77
CA PRO A 183 6.60 -7.84 -22.75
C PRO A 183 5.70 -6.75 -22.18
N HIS A 184 4.74 -7.09 -21.30
CA HIS A 184 3.76 -6.12 -20.81
C HIS A 184 3.98 -5.80 -19.32
N ARG A 185 4.15 -4.51 -18.99
CA ARG A 185 4.50 -4.05 -17.65
C ARG A 185 3.65 -2.87 -17.25
N TYR A 186 3.03 -2.94 -16.06
CA TYR A 186 2.19 -1.86 -15.55
C TYR A 186 2.51 -1.54 -14.10
N LEU A 187 2.49 -0.23 -13.78
CA LEU A 187 2.64 0.30 -12.43
C LEU A 187 1.34 0.94 -11.98
N LEU A 188 0.87 0.62 -10.79
CA LEU A 188 -0.32 1.23 -10.19
C LEU A 188 0.08 1.88 -8.88
N THR A 189 -0.23 3.15 -8.69
CA THR A 189 -0.09 3.82 -7.39
C THR A 189 -0.87 5.13 -7.34
N GLY A 190 -1.31 5.51 -6.14
CA GLY A 190 -1.84 6.84 -5.88
C GLY A 190 -0.76 7.88 -5.58
N THR A 191 0.45 7.43 -5.25
CA THR A 191 1.57 8.26 -4.76
C THR A 191 2.88 7.83 -5.43
N PRO A 192 3.11 8.20 -6.72
CA PRO A 192 4.31 7.77 -7.45
C PRO A 192 5.61 8.31 -6.84
N LEU A 193 5.55 9.50 -6.26
CA LEU A 193 6.64 10.17 -5.54
C LEU A 193 6.30 10.17 -4.04
N ALA A 194 6.46 9.01 -3.38
CA ALA A 194 5.98 8.81 -2.01
C ALA A 194 6.71 9.69 -0.99
N GLU A 195 8.03 9.86 -1.13
CA GLU A 195 8.85 10.61 -0.19
C GLU A 195 9.67 11.71 -0.89
N ASN A 196 10.23 11.39 -2.06
CA ASN A 196 11.05 12.34 -2.80
C ASN A 196 11.02 12.06 -4.32
N PRO A 197 11.50 13.02 -5.16
CA PRO A 197 11.52 12.84 -6.62
C PRO A 197 12.34 11.63 -7.09
N MET A 198 13.33 11.18 -6.32
CA MET A 198 14.20 10.07 -6.69
C MET A 198 13.47 8.71 -6.65
N ASP A 199 12.32 8.63 -5.96
CA ASP A 199 11.50 7.42 -5.84
C ASP A 199 11.01 6.88 -7.20
N VAL A 200 11.01 7.70 -8.24
CA VAL A 200 10.57 7.31 -9.58
C VAL A 200 11.57 6.39 -10.29
N TYR A 201 12.88 6.54 -10.04
CA TYR A 201 13.91 5.81 -10.78
C TYR A 201 13.71 4.30 -10.78
N ALA A 202 13.58 3.71 -9.60
CA ALA A 202 13.50 2.27 -9.47
C ALA A 202 12.19 1.70 -10.05
N GLN A 203 11.11 2.45 -9.97
CA GLN A 203 9.83 2.10 -10.58
C GLN A 203 9.96 2.07 -12.11
N TYR A 204 10.59 3.08 -12.70
CA TYR A 204 10.79 3.16 -14.16
C TYR A 204 11.88 2.21 -14.65
N ARG A 205 12.86 1.87 -13.83
CA ARG A 205 13.82 0.81 -14.16
C ARG A 205 13.14 -0.55 -14.38
N PHE A 206 11.99 -0.79 -13.74
CA PHE A 206 11.13 -1.93 -14.05
C PHE A 206 10.25 -1.66 -15.28
N LEU A 207 9.60 -0.50 -15.35
CA LEU A 207 8.60 -0.15 -16.37
C LEU A 207 9.21 -0.01 -17.75
N ASP A 208 10.10 0.97 -17.89
CA ASP A 208 10.84 1.27 -19.10
C ASP A 208 12.18 1.94 -18.75
N ARG A 209 13.28 1.26 -19.08
CA ARG A 209 14.63 1.72 -18.80
C ARG A 209 15.12 2.84 -19.69
N SER A 210 14.50 3.05 -20.83
CA SER A 210 14.88 4.10 -21.76
C SER A 210 14.60 5.50 -21.21
N ILE A 211 13.64 5.61 -20.28
CA ILE A 211 13.18 6.90 -19.74
C ILE A 211 14.22 7.55 -18.82
N TYR A 212 14.75 6.79 -17.86
CA TYR A 212 15.75 7.31 -16.89
C TYR A 212 17.09 6.57 -16.93
N GLY A 213 17.27 5.68 -17.89
CA GLY A 213 18.49 4.89 -18.01
C GLY A 213 18.62 3.77 -16.95
N THR A 214 19.80 3.17 -16.91
CA THR A 214 20.10 2.03 -16.03
C THR A 214 21.09 2.34 -14.91
N ASN A 215 21.71 3.52 -14.97
CA ASN A 215 22.72 3.99 -14.01
C ASN A 215 22.09 4.95 -12.99
N TYR A 216 21.92 4.49 -11.76
CA TYR A 216 21.32 5.29 -10.69
C TYR A 216 22.19 6.51 -10.31
N ARG A 217 23.52 6.38 -10.39
CA ARG A 217 24.41 7.50 -10.09
C ARG A 217 24.24 8.64 -11.10
N ALA A 218 24.21 8.32 -12.40
CA ALA A 218 23.96 9.30 -13.45
C ALA A 218 22.59 9.97 -13.29
N PHE A 219 21.58 9.21 -12.90
CA PHE A 219 20.26 9.75 -12.57
C PHE A 219 20.32 10.71 -11.38
N CYS A 220 21.04 10.38 -10.31
CA CYS A 220 21.24 11.28 -9.18
C CYS A 220 21.99 12.57 -9.61
N GLU A 221 23.05 12.46 -10.37
CA GLU A 221 23.82 13.61 -10.88
C GLU A 221 22.95 14.55 -11.74
N GLN A 222 21.97 13.99 -12.48
CA GLN A 222 21.04 14.77 -13.30
C GLN A 222 19.98 15.53 -12.47
N TYR A 223 19.49 14.94 -11.36
CA TYR A 223 18.31 15.46 -10.65
C TYR A 223 18.58 15.91 -9.21
N GLN A 224 19.78 15.71 -8.66
CA GLN A 224 20.15 16.16 -7.32
C GLN A 224 21.18 17.27 -7.37
N ASN A 225 21.08 18.20 -6.43
CA ASN A 225 22.13 19.14 -6.10
C ASN A 225 22.93 18.64 -4.90
N VAL A 226 24.24 18.66 -5.02
CA VAL A 226 25.17 18.23 -3.99
C VAL A 226 25.89 19.44 -3.42
N ASP A 227 25.95 19.57 -2.11
CA ASP A 227 26.83 20.53 -1.42
C ASP A 227 28.28 20.06 -1.55
N ILE A 228 29.01 20.68 -2.47
CA ILE A 228 30.39 20.30 -2.81
C ILE A 228 31.32 20.45 -1.60
N ASN A 229 31.18 21.54 -0.85
CA ASN A 229 32.07 21.83 0.29
C ASN A 229 31.85 20.83 1.43
N LEU A 230 30.58 20.53 1.76
CA LEU A 230 30.28 19.61 2.82
C LEU A 230 30.58 18.16 2.40
N SER A 231 30.32 17.81 1.15
CA SER A 231 30.60 16.47 0.58
C SER A 231 32.12 16.18 0.57
N ALA A 232 32.94 17.17 0.23
CA ALA A 232 34.39 17.02 0.28
C ALA A 232 34.95 16.80 1.70
N ARG A 233 34.29 17.37 2.72
CA ARG A 233 34.71 17.20 4.13
C ARG A 233 34.37 15.82 4.68
N VAL A 234 33.25 15.22 4.24
CA VAL A 234 32.73 13.94 4.79
C VAL A 234 33.00 12.73 3.90
N GLY A 235 33.49 12.94 2.68
CA GLY A 235 33.89 11.87 1.76
C GLY A 235 32.71 11.15 1.03
N PHE A 236 31.49 11.66 1.13
CA PHE A 236 30.33 11.16 0.40
C PHE A 236 29.36 12.30 0.01
N PRO A 237 28.53 12.12 -1.05
CA PRO A 237 27.63 13.17 -1.52
C PRO A 237 26.59 13.55 -0.46
N ILE A 238 26.55 14.83 -0.11
CA ILE A 238 25.50 15.42 0.75
C ILE A 238 24.67 16.36 -0.09
N LEU A 239 23.35 16.22 0.00
CA LEU A 239 22.41 17.07 -0.72
C LEU A 239 22.44 18.50 -0.19
N ASP A 240 22.34 19.47 -1.10
CA ASP A 240 22.13 20.86 -0.75
C ASP A 240 20.84 21.02 0.07
N LYS A 241 20.95 21.63 1.25
CA LYS A 241 19.81 21.77 2.18
C LYS A 241 18.76 22.76 1.70
N LYS A 242 19.14 23.76 0.88
CA LYS A 242 18.21 24.79 0.37
C LYS A 242 17.51 24.33 -0.89
N GLN A 243 18.24 23.70 -1.79
CA GLN A 243 17.73 23.23 -3.09
C GLN A 243 18.25 21.82 -3.40
N PRO A 244 17.70 20.78 -2.76
CA PRO A 244 18.22 19.42 -2.90
C PRO A 244 18.02 18.80 -4.28
N TYR A 245 17.10 19.32 -5.09
CA TYR A 245 16.76 18.77 -6.39
C TYR A 245 16.80 19.82 -7.50
N LYS A 246 17.14 19.40 -8.71
CA LYS A 246 17.16 20.18 -9.95
C LYS A 246 16.46 19.45 -11.10
N ASN A 247 16.21 20.12 -12.21
CA ASN A 247 15.61 19.57 -13.43
C ASN A 247 14.28 18.82 -13.19
N LEU A 248 13.49 19.27 -12.19
CA LEU A 248 12.26 18.59 -11.78
C LEU A 248 11.17 18.59 -12.87
N ASP A 249 11.18 19.54 -13.78
CA ASP A 249 10.20 19.59 -14.85
C ASP A 249 10.54 18.55 -15.91
N ASP A 250 11.82 18.36 -16.30
CA ASP A 250 12.26 17.25 -17.15
C ASP A 250 11.93 15.88 -16.50
N LEU A 251 12.15 15.74 -15.19
CA LEU A 251 11.79 14.52 -14.47
C LEU A 251 10.29 14.24 -14.57
N LYS A 252 9.45 15.26 -14.38
CA LYS A 252 7.99 15.10 -14.48
C LYS A 252 7.54 14.81 -15.92
N GLU A 253 8.05 15.52 -16.90
CA GLU A 253 7.73 15.29 -18.31
C GLU A 253 8.02 13.85 -18.71
N LYS A 254 9.20 13.34 -18.39
CA LYS A 254 9.57 11.95 -18.61
C LYS A 254 8.68 10.98 -17.85
N MET A 255 8.35 11.27 -16.59
CA MET A 255 7.45 10.45 -15.78
C MET A 255 6.07 10.35 -16.42
N PHE A 256 5.52 11.46 -16.93
CA PHE A 256 4.18 11.48 -17.50
C PHE A 256 4.12 11.04 -18.97
N SER A 257 5.25 10.86 -19.65
CA SER A 257 5.28 10.39 -21.05
C SER A 257 4.61 9.02 -21.24
N CYS A 258 4.68 8.15 -20.24
CA CYS A 258 4.06 6.83 -20.26
C CYS A 258 3.14 6.58 -19.05
N ALA A 259 2.58 7.63 -18.44
CA ALA A 259 1.68 7.51 -17.30
C ALA A 259 0.31 8.14 -17.58
N PHE A 260 -0.76 7.41 -17.28
CA PHE A 260 -2.07 8.00 -17.14
C PHE A 260 -2.20 8.60 -15.75
N TYR A 261 -2.39 9.90 -15.69
CA TYR A 261 -2.61 10.64 -14.46
C TYR A 261 -3.99 11.27 -14.43
N MET A 262 -4.67 11.13 -13.31
CA MET A 262 -5.94 11.81 -13.10
C MET A 262 -6.12 12.21 -11.65
N LYS A 263 -6.43 13.49 -11.45
CA LYS A 263 -6.98 13.97 -10.17
C LYS A 263 -8.35 13.34 -9.95
N SER A 264 -8.66 12.97 -8.69
CA SER A 264 -9.93 12.33 -8.34
C SER A 264 -11.14 13.09 -8.92
N THR A 265 -12.02 12.37 -9.62
CA THR A 265 -13.30 12.88 -10.11
C THR A 265 -14.46 12.58 -9.16
N VAL A 266 -14.21 11.78 -8.12
CA VAL A 266 -15.22 11.45 -7.11
C VAL A 266 -15.39 12.65 -6.20
N LYS A 267 -16.55 13.26 -6.24
CA LYS A 267 -16.94 14.29 -5.25
C LYS A 267 -17.20 13.59 -3.93
N LEU A 268 -16.21 13.59 -3.06
CA LEU A 268 -16.39 13.15 -1.68
C LEU A 268 -17.17 14.21 -0.91
N PRO A 269 -17.93 13.81 0.13
CA PRO A 269 -18.52 14.74 1.07
C PRO A 269 -17.47 15.71 1.62
N LYS A 270 -17.90 16.92 1.97
CA LYS A 270 -17.01 17.93 2.56
C LYS A 270 -16.45 17.40 3.87
N THR A 271 -15.12 17.36 3.96
CA THR A 271 -14.42 16.90 5.17
C THR A 271 -14.26 18.05 6.15
N THR A 272 -14.70 17.86 7.39
CA THR A 272 -14.40 18.77 8.49
C THR A 272 -13.23 18.23 9.29
N ARG A 273 -12.21 19.05 9.53
CA ARG A 273 -11.08 18.71 10.39
C ARG A 273 -11.17 19.50 11.69
N MET A 274 -11.13 18.81 12.81
CA MET A 274 -11.13 19.41 14.13
C MET A 274 -9.95 18.88 14.92
N VAL A 275 -9.20 19.79 15.54
CA VAL A 275 -8.09 19.43 16.44
C VAL A 275 -8.58 19.64 17.87
N ILE A 276 -8.64 18.55 18.63
CA ILE A 276 -9.04 18.57 20.02
C ILE A 276 -7.78 18.40 20.87
N LYS A 277 -7.45 19.43 21.64
CA LYS A 277 -6.34 19.37 22.61
C LYS A 277 -6.86 18.81 23.92
N VAL A 278 -6.25 17.70 24.35
CA VAL A 278 -6.58 17.07 25.65
C VAL A 278 -5.43 17.39 26.59
N PRO A 279 -5.65 18.19 27.66
CA PRO A 279 -4.57 18.49 28.59
C PRO A 279 -4.08 17.22 29.29
N MET A 280 -2.79 17.14 29.49
CA MET A 280 -2.22 16.08 30.32
C MET A 280 -2.49 16.36 31.80
N PRO A 281 -2.86 15.36 32.59
CA PRO A 281 -2.95 15.53 34.01
C PRO A 281 -1.53 15.62 34.62
N PRO A 282 -1.36 16.27 35.80
CA PRO A 282 -0.05 16.52 36.40
C PRO A 282 0.83 15.28 36.48
N GLU A 283 0.30 14.16 36.92
CA GLU A 283 1.03 12.89 37.04
C GLU A 283 1.64 12.39 35.72
N VAL A 284 1.03 12.69 34.58
CA VAL A 284 1.55 12.33 33.25
C VAL A 284 2.53 13.39 32.75
N GLU A 285 2.26 14.65 33.07
CA GLU A 285 3.10 15.78 32.67
C GLU A 285 4.45 15.73 33.36
N ASP A 286 4.50 15.36 34.63
CA ASP A 286 5.73 15.23 35.41
C ASP A 286 6.61 14.12 34.85
N VAL A 287 6.07 12.93 34.64
CA VAL A 287 6.77 11.81 33.98
C VAL A 287 7.27 12.19 32.59
N TYR A 288 6.47 12.96 31.82
CA TYR A 288 6.86 13.42 30.47
C TYR A 288 8.03 14.40 30.52
N LYS A 289 8.02 15.34 31.47
CA LYS A 289 9.08 16.35 31.66
C LYS A 289 10.38 15.72 32.14
N GLU A 290 10.29 14.83 33.12
CA GLU A 290 11.45 14.10 33.65
C GLU A 290 12.13 13.27 32.55
N LEU A 291 11.38 12.45 31.82
CA LEU A 291 11.90 11.70 30.68
C LEU A 291 12.49 12.61 29.58
N ALA A 292 11.93 13.81 29.40
CA ALA A 292 12.43 14.76 28.42
C ALA A 292 13.76 15.39 28.81
N LYS A 293 13.99 15.57 30.12
CA LYS A 293 15.15 16.25 30.71
C LYS A 293 16.34 15.32 30.89
N GLU A 294 16.08 14.13 31.42
CA GLU A 294 17.14 13.23 31.90
C GLU A 294 17.43 12.06 30.93
N GLY A 295 16.54 11.80 29.99
CA GLY A 295 16.65 10.65 29.09
C GLY A 295 16.48 9.28 29.77
N ALA A 296 16.23 9.29 31.08
CA ALA A 296 15.99 8.10 31.90
C ALA A 296 14.91 8.40 32.93
N LEU A 297 14.27 7.36 33.41
CA LEU A 297 13.28 7.42 34.49
C LEU A 297 13.46 6.20 35.40
N GLU A 298 13.62 6.40 36.68
CA GLU A 298 13.68 5.37 37.71
C GLU A 298 12.37 5.36 38.49
N MET A 299 11.80 4.20 38.71
CA MET A 299 10.57 3.99 39.47
C MET A 299 10.75 2.78 40.37
N GLU A 300 9.96 2.68 41.46
CA GLU A 300 10.00 1.56 42.39
C GLU A 300 9.89 0.17 41.75
N GLU A 301 9.18 0.08 40.60
CA GLU A 301 8.95 -1.19 39.91
C GLU A 301 9.93 -1.44 38.73
N GLY A 302 10.91 -0.57 38.49
CA GLY A 302 11.89 -0.73 37.40
C GLY A 302 12.37 0.59 36.78
N PHE A 303 13.21 0.51 35.79
CA PHE A 303 13.82 1.67 35.17
C PHE A 303 13.53 1.75 33.65
N LEU A 304 13.66 2.95 33.11
CA LEU A 304 13.55 3.22 31.67
C LEU A 304 14.76 4.04 31.22
N THR A 305 15.50 3.52 30.26
CA THR A 305 16.60 4.24 29.60
C THR A 305 16.27 4.53 28.13
N VAL A 306 16.84 5.61 27.60
CA VAL A 306 16.64 6.05 26.22
C VAL A 306 17.99 6.23 25.55
N ASN A 307 18.31 5.31 24.64
CA ASN A 307 19.63 5.25 24.01
C ASN A 307 19.79 6.15 22.77
N ASN A 308 18.69 6.69 22.21
CA ASN A 308 18.74 7.57 21.04
C ASN A 308 17.47 8.43 20.90
N ALA A 309 17.54 9.47 20.04
CA ALA A 309 16.46 10.43 19.81
C ALA A 309 15.14 9.78 19.32
N LEU A 310 15.22 8.72 18.52
CA LEU A 310 14.01 8.02 18.04
C LEU A 310 13.31 7.29 19.19
N SER A 311 14.07 6.61 20.03
CA SER A 311 13.53 5.94 21.24
C SER A 311 12.87 6.96 22.15
N MET A 312 13.48 8.15 22.34
CA MET A 312 12.89 9.24 23.12
C MET A 312 11.50 9.64 22.60
N VAL A 313 11.35 9.84 21.30
CA VAL A 313 10.05 10.19 20.70
C VAL A 313 9.01 9.10 20.96
N ILE A 314 9.39 7.83 20.81
CA ILE A 314 8.48 6.70 21.05
C ILE A 314 8.06 6.63 22.52
N ARG A 315 9.01 6.78 23.46
CA ARG A 315 8.73 6.74 24.90
C ARG A 315 7.81 7.90 25.33
N LYS A 316 8.06 9.13 24.85
CA LYS A 316 7.18 10.27 25.08
C LYS A 316 5.75 10.02 24.55
N GLN A 317 5.61 9.39 23.39
CA GLN A 317 4.29 9.02 22.85
C GLN A 317 3.60 7.94 23.71
N GLN A 318 4.34 7.00 24.29
CA GLN A 318 3.80 6.00 25.21
C GLN A 318 3.31 6.64 26.52
N VAL A 319 4.09 7.55 27.11
CA VAL A 319 3.69 8.33 28.28
C VAL A 319 2.40 9.10 28.03
N THR A 320 2.31 9.82 26.89
CA THR A 320 1.06 10.53 26.52
C THR A 320 -0.12 9.59 26.28
N SER A 321 0.11 8.31 25.98
CA SER A 321 -0.94 7.28 25.89
C SER A 321 -1.36 6.72 27.28
N GLY A 322 -0.69 7.16 28.34
CA GLY A 322 -0.97 6.76 29.72
C GLY A 322 -0.33 5.44 30.12
N TYR A 323 0.73 5.02 29.43
CA TYR A 323 1.48 3.79 29.72
C TYR A 323 2.98 4.06 29.65
N LEU A 324 3.73 3.36 30.51
CA LEU A 324 5.19 3.39 30.56
C LEU A 324 5.72 1.95 30.54
N PRO A 325 6.58 1.60 29.59
CA PRO A 325 7.30 0.32 29.64
C PRO A 325 8.48 0.46 30.61
N LEU A 326 8.49 -0.30 31.65
CA LEU A 326 9.57 -0.40 32.64
C LEU A 326 10.32 -1.71 32.42
N GLU A 327 11.63 -1.66 32.44
CA GLU A 327 12.52 -2.82 32.47
C GLU A 327 12.73 -3.21 33.93
N ARG A 328 12.47 -4.47 34.25
CA ARG A 328 12.70 -5.05 35.58
C ARG A 328 14.14 -5.58 35.63
N ASP A 329 14.63 -5.80 36.89
CA ASP A 329 15.96 -6.35 37.12
C ASP A 329 16.18 -7.75 36.50
N ASP A 330 15.11 -8.48 36.26
CA ASP A 330 15.14 -9.78 35.57
C ASP A 330 15.21 -9.69 34.03
N GLY A 331 15.32 -8.48 33.48
CA GLY A 331 15.34 -8.19 32.04
C GLY A 331 13.98 -8.26 31.35
N THR A 332 12.90 -8.46 32.09
CA THR A 332 11.54 -8.42 31.52
C THR A 332 11.04 -6.97 31.41
N THR A 333 10.19 -6.69 30.41
CA THR A 333 9.55 -5.37 30.25
C THR A 333 8.09 -5.45 30.69
N GLU A 334 7.72 -4.69 31.69
CA GLU A 334 6.34 -4.50 32.09
C GLU A 334 5.77 -3.18 31.61
N LEU A 335 4.49 -3.19 31.18
CA LEU A 335 3.78 -1.98 30.79
C LEU A 335 2.95 -1.45 31.96
N LYS A 336 3.53 -0.53 32.73
CA LYS A 336 2.84 0.15 33.83
C LYS A 336 1.85 1.18 33.29
N ARG A 337 0.61 1.17 33.81
CA ARG A 337 -0.37 2.22 33.52
C ARG A 337 -0.14 3.41 34.42
N ILE A 338 0.04 4.60 33.84
CA ILE A 338 0.20 5.86 34.57
C ILE A 338 -1.14 6.58 34.70
N SER A 339 -1.95 6.59 33.61
CA SER A 339 -3.22 7.31 33.63
C SER A 339 -4.22 6.75 32.63
N THR A 340 -5.50 7.08 32.83
CA THR A 340 -6.60 6.72 31.92
C THR A 340 -7.25 7.97 31.29
N TYR A 341 -6.63 9.13 31.38
CA TYR A 341 -7.23 10.41 30.99
C TYR A 341 -7.71 10.43 29.52
N ARG A 342 -6.91 9.91 28.58
CA ARG A 342 -7.29 9.83 27.16
C ARG A 342 -8.48 8.89 26.95
N ARG A 343 -8.51 7.76 27.66
CA ARG A 343 -9.65 6.82 27.62
C ARG A 343 -10.92 7.45 28.16
N THR A 344 -10.82 8.21 29.25
CA THR A 344 -11.94 8.95 29.85
C THR A 344 -12.43 10.03 28.91
N PHE A 345 -11.52 10.79 28.29
CA PHE A 345 -11.85 11.78 27.27
C PHE A 345 -12.56 11.14 26.08
N LEU A 346 -11.99 10.08 25.51
CA LEU A 346 -12.56 9.35 24.38
C LEU A 346 -13.99 8.86 24.68
N TYR A 347 -14.21 8.31 25.88
CA TYR A 347 -15.55 7.91 26.31
C TYR A 347 -16.54 9.08 26.29
N LYS A 348 -16.17 10.23 26.90
CA LYS A 348 -17.01 11.42 26.93
C LYS A 348 -17.30 11.95 25.52
N PHE A 349 -16.30 11.97 24.66
CA PHE A 349 -16.41 12.41 23.28
C PHE A 349 -17.35 11.52 22.47
N LEU A 350 -17.15 10.19 22.51
CA LEU A 350 -17.96 9.25 21.74
C LEU A 350 -19.42 9.18 22.24
N LYS A 351 -19.66 9.46 23.51
CA LYS A 351 -21.01 9.54 24.08
C LYS A 351 -21.83 10.71 23.50
N GLN A 352 -21.17 11.74 22.99
CA GLN A 352 -21.84 12.90 22.36
C GLN A 352 -22.20 12.67 20.89
N LEU A 353 -21.60 11.66 20.24
CA LEU A 353 -21.89 11.32 18.85
C LEU A 353 -23.16 10.45 18.76
N PRO A 354 -23.94 10.58 17.67
CA PRO A 354 -25.10 9.73 17.43
C PRO A 354 -24.73 8.23 17.52
N GLU A 355 -25.58 7.43 18.13
CA GLU A 355 -25.31 5.97 18.31
C GLU A 355 -25.24 5.23 16.97
N SER A 356 -25.95 5.71 15.95
CA SER A 356 -25.96 5.18 14.59
C SER A 356 -24.70 5.50 13.78
N GLU A 357 -23.87 6.45 14.24
CA GLU A 357 -22.71 6.89 13.48
C GLU A 357 -21.56 5.90 13.65
N PRO A 358 -21.07 5.29 12.54
CA PRO A 358 -19.90 4.40 12.59
C PRO A 358 -18.62 5.22 12.83
N VAL A 359 -17.75 4.72 13.71
CA VAL A 359 -16.56 5.44 14.14
C VAL A 359 -15.32 4.60 13.84
N VAL A 360 -14.31 5.22 13.21
CA VAL A 360 -12.98 4.62 13.02
C VAL A 360 -11.95 5.39 13.84
N ILE A 361 -11.19 4.68 14.67
CA ILE A 361 -10.19 5.27 15.57
C ILE A 361 -8.82 4.69 15.25
N PHE A 362 -7.93 5.54 14.75
CA PHE A 362 -6.54 5.16 14.51
C PHE A 362 -5.71 5.29 15.77
N ALA A 363 -4.90 4.27 16.04
CA ALA A 363 -4.01 4.22 17.19
C ALA A 363 -2.62 3.68 16.81
N LYS A 364 -1.58 4.14 17.50
CA LYS A 364 -0.21 3.69 17.25
C LYS A 364 0.11 2.42 18.03
N PHE A 365 -0.25 2.37 19.31
CA PHE A 365 0.13 1.30 20.21
C PHE A 365 -1.02 0.32 20.45
N GLN A 366 -0.67 -0.94 20.73
CA GLN A 366 -1.65 -1.97 21.05
C GLN A 366 -2.45 -1.66 22.33
N LYS A 367 -1.83 -0.97 23.29
CA LYS A 367 -2.50 -0.53 24.52
C LYS A 367 -3.54 0.56 24.27
N ASP A 368 -3.35 1.38 23.23
CA ASP A 368 -4.38 2.33 22.80
C ASP A 368 -5.60 1.57 22.25
N LEU A 369 -5.38 0.54 21.42
CA LEU A 369 -6.47 -0.30 20.89
C LEU A 369 -7.24 -1.00 22.04
N TYR A 370 -6.52 -1.50 23.03
CA TYR A 370 -7.16 -2.03 24.25
C TYR A 370 -8.01 -0.97 24.96
N SER A 371 -7.52 0.26 25.06
CA SER A 371 -8.27 1.37 25.67
C SER A 371 -9.52 1.72 24.87
N ILE A 372 -9.46 1.70 23.52
CA ILE A 372 -10.61 1.91 22.63
C ILE A 372 -11.65 0.79 22.84
N ARG A 373 -11.21 -0.47 22.89
CA ARG A 373 -12.09 -1.62 23.19
C ARG A 373 -12.84 -1.44 24.51
N LYS A 374 -12.12 -1.04 25.57
CA LYS A 374 -12.75 -0.76 26.89
C LYS A 374 -13.74 0.40 26.86
N VAL A 375 -13.54 1.37 25.99
CA VAL A 375 -14.53 2.46 25.78
C VAL A 375 -15.78 1.92 25.07
N ALA A 376 -15.61 1.10 24.04
CA ALA A 376 -16.72 0.46 23.33
C ALA A 376 -17.57 -0.41 24.27
N GLU A 377 -16.92 -1.25 25.07
CA GLU A 377 -17.57 -2.07 26.12
C GLU A 377 -18.39 -1.21 27.10
N ARG A 378 -17.81 -0.09 27.57
CA ARG A 378 -18.49 0.83 28.49
C ARG A 378 -19.66 1.58 27.85
N LEU A 379 -19.61 1.82 26.54
CA LEU A 379 -20.70 2.41 25.76
C LEU A 379 -21.78 1.39 25.38
N GLY A 380 -21.58 0.10 25.67
CA GLY A 380 -22.49 -0.97 25.27
C GLY A 380 -22.56 -1.20 23.78
N CYS A 381 -21.56 -0.75 23.00
CA CYS A 381 -21.52 -0.90 21.54
C CYS A 381 -20.45 -1.89 21.08
N GLY A 382 -20.68 -2.50 19.90
CA GLY A 382 -19.76 -3.47 19.34
C GLY A 382 -18.42 -2.85 18.90
N TYR A 383 -17.34 -3.62 19.03
CA TYR A 383 -15.97 -3.26 18.66
C TYR A 383 -15.41 -4.21 17.63
N SER A 384 -14.72 -3.65 16.65
CA SER A 384 -13.90 -4.37 15.66
C SER A 384 -12.49 -3.82 15.64
N GLU A 385 -11.53 -4.63 15.22
CA GLU A 385 -10.12 -4.25 15.19
C GLU A 385 -9.44 -4.64 13.88
N VAL A 386 -8.54 -3.77 13.42
CA VAL A 386 -7.56 -4.06 12.36
C VAL A 386 -6.18 -3.76 12.92
N SER A 387 -5.46 -4.81 13.28
CA SER A 387 -4.11 -4.73 13.85
C SER A 387 -3.24 -5.89 13.37
N GLY A 388 -2.00 -5.97 13.84
CA GLY A 388 -1.13 -7.13 13.59
C GLY A 388 -1.63 -8.43 14.23
N ARG A 389 -2.61 -8.37 15.15
CA ARG A 389 -3.15 -9.51 15.91
C ARG A 389 -4.54 -9.94 15.45
N GLU A 390 -5.37 -8.99 15.03
CA GLU A 390 -6.79 -9.20 14.79
C GLU A 390 -7.24 -8.44 13.54
N ASN A 391 -8.13 -9.05 12.75
CA ASN A 391 -8.77 -8.39 11.62
C ASN A 391 -10.26 -8.76 11.57
N THR A 392 -11.08 -7.95 12.20
CA THR A 392 -12.55 -8.09 12.25
C THR A 392 -13.27 -7.00 11.46
N LEU A 393 -12.60 -6.41 10.46
CA LEU A 393 -13.14 -5.36 9.59
C LEU A 393 -14.52 -5.72 8.99
N LYS A 394 -14.74 -6.99 8.64
CA LYS A 394 -16.01 -7.46 8.08
C LYS A 394 -17.21 -7.17 8.99
N ASN A 395 -17.03 -7.28 10.31
CA ASN A 395 -18.11 -7.02 11.27
C ASN A 395 -18.48 -5.53 11.29
N TRP A 396 -17.49 -4.65 11.19
CA TRP A 396 -17.73 -3.21 11.11
C TRP A 396 -18.38 -2.81 9.76
N LYS A 397 -17.89 -3.34 8.64
CA LYS A 397 -18.48 -3.11 7.31
C LYS A 397 -19.93 -3.59 7.20
N SER A 398 -20.29 -4.66 7.91
CA SER A 398 -21.66 -5.18 7.95
C SER A 398 -22.57 -4.47 8.96
N GLY A 399 -22.08 -3.45 9.68
CA GLY A 399 -22.85 -2.74 10.70
C GLY A 399 -23.04 -3.49 12.02
N LYS A 400 -22.42 -4.68 12.19
CA LYS A 400 -22.50 -5.46 13.45
C LYS A 400 -21.80 -4.75 14.61
N THR A 401 -20.81 -3.92 14.33
CA THR A 401 -20.04 -3.18 15.32
C THR A 401 -19.96 -1.71 14.93
N ARG A 402 -20.07 -0.83 15.92
CA ARG A 402 -20.04 0.63 15.70
C ARG A 402 -18.62 1.18 15.63
N ILE A 403 -17.71 0.69 16.49
CA ILE A 403 -16.36 1.22 16.63
C ILE A 403 -15.36 0.28 15.98
N LEU A 404 -14.51 0.83 15.11
CA LEU A 404 -13.37 0.15 14.50
C LEU A 404 -12.07 0.78 15.04
N GLY A 405 -11.29 0.01 15.80
CA GLY A 405 -9.92 0.36 16.17
C GLY A 405 -8.92 -0.07 15.09
N VAL A 406 -8.07 0.84 14.65
CA VAL A 406 -7.11 0.57 13.57
C VAL A 406 -5.69 0.91 14.02
N GLN A 407 -4.78 -0.06 13.99
CA GLN A 407 -3.37 0.22 14.21
C GLN A 407 -2.77 0.88 12.97
N TYR A 408 -2.04 2.01 13.13
CA TYR A 408 -1.46 2.76 12.01
C TYR A 408 -0.70 1.89 11.02
N THR A 409 0.18 1.01 11.52
CA THR A 409 0.98 0.11 10.68
C THR A 409 0.13 -0.91 9.92
N ALA A 410 -1.00 -1.32 10.49
CA ALA A 410 -1.91 -2.29 9.88
C ALA A 410 -2.96 -1.64 8.97
N GLY A 411 -3.28 -0.37 9.23
CA GLY A 411 -4.28 0.42 8.47
C GLY A 411 -3.71 1.24 7.32
N SER A 412 -2.39 1.37 7.21
CA SER A 412 -1.74 2.13 6.13
C SER A 412 -1.88 1.45 4.76
N GLU A 413 -2.22 0.17 4.72
CA GLU A 413 -2.40 -0.62 3.51
C GLU A 413 -3.87 -1.06 3.41
N SER A 414 -4.67 -0.35 2.59
CA SER A 414 -6.03 -0.73 2.13
C SER A 414 -7.02 -1.13 3.23
N ILE A 415 -7.66 -0.14 3.83
CA ILE A 415 -8.97 -0.29 4.48
C ILE A 415 -10.00 0.29 3.49
N ASP A 416 -10.28 -0.46 2.44
CA ASP A 416 -11.37 -0.13 1.49
C ASP A 416 -12.65 -0.86 1.85
#